data_69af44d76dc0b6ebbfa58d41de398bd1
#
_entry.id   69af44d76dc0b6ebbfa58d41de398bd1
#
_cell.length_a   1.000
_cell.length_b   1.000
_cell.length_c   1.000
_cell.angle_alpha   90.00
_cell.angle_beta   90.00
_cell.angle_gamma   90.00
#
_symmetry.space_group_name_H-M   'P 1'
#
loop_
_entity.id
_entity.type
_entity.pdbx_description
1 polymer ?
#
loop_
_entity_poly.entity_id
_entity_poly.type
_entity_poly.pdbx_seq_one_letter_code
_entity_poly.pdbx_strand_id
1 'polypeptide(L)'
;ATDERLLRYADGKEDKNLEILYFNYGRYLLISSSRTLGVPANLQGIWNNKLRAPWSSNYTTNINLQMNYWPVESGSLSELFFPLDEYIKNASVTGTETAKSYYHANGWVLHHNSDIWAMTNPVGDFGKGDPMWANWYMGANWLSRHLWEHYLYTGDKEYLKKVYPIIKGAAEFSLDWLQKDQNGHLVTMPSTSPENIFYYDGKKKGTVTTASTMDIGIIKDLFENTAEASKILNIDSEFRQSVNKAADELLPFQIGSKGQLLEWYKDFEEEDPHHRHTSHLYALHPANLISPLKTPELAAAAKKTLELRGDDGTGWSLAWKVNMWARLLDGNHAYKLIQ
;
A
#
# COMPACT_ATOMS: atom_id res chain seq x y z
N ALA A 1 -32.40 -16.39 -9.58
CA ALA A 1 -31.35 -16.69 -8.56
C ALA A 1 -30.11 -15.83 -8.78
N THR A 2 -29.25 -15.67 -7.78
CA THR A 2 -28.01 -14.86 -7.91
C THR A 2 -27.10 -15.43 -9.00
N ASP A 3 -26.96 -16.75 -9.05
CA ASP A 3 -26.12 -17.43 -10.05
C ASP A 3 -26.57 -17.18 -11.49
N GLU A 4 -27.87 -17.16 -11.74
CA GLU A 4 -28.40 -16.83 -13.07
C GLU A 4 -28.12 -15.36 -13.44
N ARG A 5 -28.15 -14.45 -12.46
CA ARG A 5 -27.81 -13.05 -12.68
C ARG A 5 -26.33 -12.88 -12.99
N LEU A 6 -25.46 -13.56 -12.25
CA LEU A 6 -24.01 -13.56 -12.49
C LEU A 6 -23.68 -14.09 -13.87
N LEU A 7 -24.27 -15.23 -14.28
CA LEU A 7 -24.06 -15.79 -15.64
C LEU A 7 -24.51 -14.83 -16.74
N ARG A 8 -25.67 -14.21 -16.57
CA ARG A 8 -26.17 -13.21 -17.55
C ARG A 8 -25.29 -11.96 -17.59
N TYR A 9 -24.77 -11.53 -16.44
CA TYR A 9 -23.86 -10.39 -16.34
C TYR A 9 -22.51 -10.70 -17.03
N ALA A 10 -21.97 -11.89 -16.83
CA ALA A 10 -20.77 -12.38 -17.51
C ALA A 10 -20.96 -12.47 -19.04
N ASP A 11 -22.20 -12.72 -19.52
CA ASP A 11 -22.57 -12.66 -20.92
C ASP A 11 -22.80 -11.23 -21.46
N GLY A 12 -22.40 -10.20 -20.71
CA GLY A 12 -22.51 -8.79 -21.09
C GLY A 12 -23.92 -8.19 -20.96
N LYS A 13 -24.81 -8.80 -20.17
CA LYS A 13 -26.15 -8.24 -19.87
C LYS A 13 -26.04 -7.31 -18.69
N GLU A 14 -26.37 -6.03 -18.87
CA GLU A 14 -26.40 -5.06 -17.78
C GLU A 14 -27.33 -5.51 -16.64
N ASP A 15 -26.86 -5.40 -15.41
CA ASP A 15 -27.65 -5.59 -14.19
C ASP A 15 -27.20 -4.63 -13.09
N LYS A 16 -27.65 -3.38 -13.16
CA LYS A 16 -27.32 -2.32 -12.18
C LYS A 16 -27.68 -2.68 -10.75
N ASN A 17 -28.71 -3.48 -10.55
CA ASN A 17 -29.09 -3.96 -9.22
C ASN A 17 -28.12 -5.01 -8.69
N LEU A 18 -27.44 -5.76 -9.55
CA LEU A 18 -26.37 -6.66 -9.16
C LEU A 18 -25.12 -5.87 -8.73
N GLU A 19 -24.79 -4.81 -9.44
CA GLU A 19 -23.67 -3.91 -9.09
C GLU A 19 -23.91 -3.23 -7.72
N ILE A 20 -25.14 -2.73 -7.50
CA ILE A 20 -25.54 -2.16 -6.19
C ILE A 20 -25.45 -3.23 -5.09
N LEU A 21 -25.90 -4.44 -5.35
CA LEU A 21 -25.82 -5.55 -4.40
C LEU A 21 -24.35 -5.87 -4.09
N TYR A 22 -23.48 -5.90 -5.08
CA TYR A 22 -22.05 -6.16 -4.91
C TYR A 22 -21.39 -5.07 -4.05
N PHE A 23 -21.64 -3.80 -4.33
CA PHE A 23 -21.16 -2.69 -3.51
C PHE A 23 -21.64 -2.80 -2.06
N ASN A 24 -22.93 -3.04 -1.85
CA ASN A 24 -23.48 -3.18 -0.50
C ASN A 24 -23.01 -4.45 0.21
N TYR A 25 -22.68 -5.50 -0.53
CA TYR A 25 -22.08 -6.71 0.04
C TYR A 25 -20.67 -6.44 0.56
N GLY A 26 -19.86 -5.67 -0.17
CA GLY A 26 -18.56 -5.20 0.33
C GLY A 26 -18.68 -4.38 1.62
N ARG A 27 -19.65 -3.45 1.69
CA ARG A 27 -19.96 -2.71 2.92
C ARG A 27 -20.38 -3.65 4.06
N TYR A 28 -21.27 -4.61 3.77
CA TYR A 28 -21.68 -5.61 4.76
C TYR A 28 -20.51 -6.40 5.34
N LEU A 29 -19.57 -6.83 4.51
CA LEU A 29 -18.38 -7.56 4.96
C LEU A 29 -17.53 -6.70 5.92
N LEU A 30 -17.33 -5.43 5.60
CA LEU A 30 -16.59 -4.52 6.48
C LEU A 30 -17.36 -4.23 7.77
N ILE A 31 -18.64 -3.93 7.70
CA ILE A 31 -19.51 -3.71 8.88
C ILE A 31 -19.45 -4.91 9.81
N SER A 32 -19.60 -6.12 9.27
CA SER A 32 -19.64 -7.35 10.05
C SER A 32 -18.31 -7.70 10.72
N SER A 33 -17.18 -7.32 10.10
CA SER A 33 -15.84 -7.65 10.58
C SER A 33 -15.17 -6.54 11.41
N SER A 34 -15.71 -5.33 11.42
CA SER A 34 -15.07 -4.16 12.05
C SER A 34 -15.99 -3.37 13.01
N ARG A 35 -17.13 -3.95 13.40
CA ARG A 35 -18.10 -3.27 14.29
C ARG A 35 -17.65 -3.20 15.74
N THR A 36 -16.88 -4.18 16.20
CA THR A 36 -16.39 -4.25 17.58
C THR A 36 -14.97 -3.72 17.66
N LEU A 37 -14.70 -2.92 18.70
CA LEU A 37 -13.36 -2.49 19.03
C LEU A 37 -12.49 -3.69 19.37
N GLY A 38 -11.22 -3.63 19.03
CA GLY A 38 -10.22 -4.62 19.40
C GLY A 38 -9.25 -4.94 18.27
N VAL A 39 -9.71 -5.66 17.24
CA VAL A 39 -8.83 -6.09 16.15
C VAL A 39 -9.47 -5.79 14.78
N PRO A 40 -8.69 -5.38 13.78
CA PRO A 40 -9.20 -5.18 12.44
C PRO A 40 -9.55 -6.50 11.75
N ALA A 41 -10.25 -6.41 10.62
CA ALA A 41 -10.50 -7.54 9.73
C ALA A 41 -9.15 -8.15 9.26
N ASN A 42 -8.99 -9.46 9.43
CA ASN A 42 -7.81 -10.18 8.92
C ASN A 42 -7.98 -10.57 7.43
N LEU A 43 -7.09 -11.41 6.87
CA LEU A 43 -7.16 -11.87 5.48
C LEU A 43 -8.50 -12.54 5.11
N GLN A 44 -9.17 -13.18 6.06
CA GLN A 44 -10.48 -13.80 5.88
C GLN A 44 -11.63 -12.96 6.48
N GLY A 45 -11.37 -11.69 6.81
CA GLY A 45 -12.32 -10.87 7.58
C GLY A 45 -12.50 -11.45 8.97
N ILE A 46 -13.62 -12.13 9.22
CA ILE A 46 -13.90 -12.93 10.40
C ILE A 46 -14.36 -14.35 10.03
N TRP A 47 -14.35 -14.68 8.72
CA TRP A 47 -14.92 -15.94 8.22
C TRP A 47 -13.81 -16.96 7.93
N ASN A 48 -13.61 -17.88 8.86
CA ASN A 48 -12.73 -19.01 8.70
C ASN A 48 -13.31 -20.24 9.37
N ASN A 49 -13.44 -21.33 8.63
CA ASN A 49 -13.95 -22.62 9.13
C ASN A 49 -12.85 -23.70 9.19
N LYS A 50 -11.58 -23.32 9.08
CA LYS A 50 -10.46 -24.26 9.07
C LYS A 50 -9.61 -24.07 10.31
N LEU A 51 -9.12 -25.18 10.90
CA LEU A 51 -8.12 -25.13 11.97
C LEU A 51 -6.85 -24.40 11.54
N ARG A 52 -6.42 -24.64 10.30
CA ARG A 52 -5.32 -23.92 9.67
C ARG A 52 -5.85 -23.09 8.52
N ALA A 53 -6.09 -21.82 8.79
CA ALA A 53 -6.55 -20.87 7.80
C ALA A 53 -5.51 -20.65 6.70
N PRO A 54 -5.92 -20.30 5.47
CA PRO A 54 -5.00 -19.78 4.47
C PRO A 54 -4.20 -18.60 5.03
N TRP A 55 -2.87 -18.63 4.84
CA TRP A 55 -1.93 -17.64 5.38
C TRP A 55 -2.15 -17.32 6.87
N SER A 56 -2.62 -18.31 7.64
CA SER A 56 -2.87 -18.20 9.09
C SER A 56 -3.86 -17.10 9.50
N SER A 57 -4.69 -16.60 8.59
CA SER A 57 -5.56 -15.42 8.82
C SER A 57 -4.80 -14.24 9.39
N ASN A 58 -3.56 -14.01 8.96
CA ASN A 58 -2.73 -12.93 9.46
C ASN A 58 -3.15 -11.55 8.92
N TYR A 59 -2.45 -10.51 9.34
CA TYR A 59 -2.52 -9.18 8.78
C TYR A 59 -1.37 -9.00 7.78
N THR A 60 -1.66 -9.20 6.50
CA THR A 60 -0.67 -8.98 5.44
C THR A 60 -0.68 -7.50 5.07
N THR A 61 0.44 -6.82 5.31
CA THR A 61 0.54 -5.35 5.31
C THR A 61 1.12 -4.77 4.02
N ASN A 62 1.35 -5.59 3.01
CA ASN A 62 1.85 -5.11 1.72
C ASN A 62 0.73 -4.76 0.72
N ILE A 63 -0.53 -4.98 1.07
CA ILE A 63 -1.75 -4.58 0.34
C ILE A 63 -3.04 -4.99 1.07
N ASN A 64 -3.13 -6.23 1.61
CA ASN A 64 -4.40 -6.83 1.98
C ASN A 64 -5.08 -6.10 3.13
N LEU A 65 -4.36 -5.85 4.24
CA LEU A 65 -4.91 -5.12 5.38
C LEU A 65 -5.36 -3.72 4.96
N GLN A 66 -4.54 -3.02 4.18
CA GLN A 66 -4.85 -1.69 3.71
C GLN A 66 -6.10 -1.68 2.82
N MET A 67 -6.18 -2.61 1.86
CA MET A 67 -7.31 -2.69 0.93
C MET A 67 -8.62 -3.02 1.63
N ASN A 68 -8.61 -3.83 2.69
CA ASN A 68 -9.80 -4.11 3.49
C ASN A 68 -10.45 -2.82 4.01
N TYR A 69 -9.67 -1.78 4.28
CA TYR A 69 -10.15 -0.52 4.86
C TYR A 69 -10.24 0.65 3.88
N TRP A 70 -9.87 0.49 2.61
CA TRP A 70 -10.04 1.55 1.60
C TRP A 70 -11.48 2.06 1.45
N PRO A 71 -12.53 1.22 1.55
CA PRO A 71 -13.90 1.71 1.43
C PRO A 71 -14.46 2.38 2.69
N VAL A 72 -13.74 2.43 3.79
CA VAL A 72 -14.23 2.97 5.07
C VAL A 72 -14.76 4.38 4.90
N GLU A 73 -13.94 5.28 4.39
CA GLU A 73 -14.32 6.68 4.27
C GLU A 73 -15.27 6.90 3.08
N SER A 74 -14.87 6.45 1.89
CA SER A 74 -15.66 6.62 0.66
C SER A 74 -16.98 5.86 0.68
N GLY A 75 -17.08 4.79 1.45
CA GLY A 75 -18.30 4.00 1.68
C GLY A 75 -19.22 4.55 2.76
N SER A 76 -18.92 5.70 3.38
CA SER A 76 -19.65 6.28 4.53
C SER A 76 -19.72 5.30 5.71
N LEU A 77 -18.56 4.80 6.13
CA LEU A 77 -18.36 3.83 7.20
C LEU A 77 -17.22 4.25 8.15
N SER A 78 -16.99 5.56 8.28
CA SER A 78 -15.85 6.11 9.06
C SER A 78 -15.78 5.60 10.50
N GLU A 79 -16.92 5.26 11.11
CA GLU A 79 -17.00 4.67 12.44
C GLU A 79 -16.37 3.27 12.52
N LEU A 80 -16.17 2.60 11.39
CA LEU A 80 -15.54 1.28 11.32
C LEU A 80 -14.02 1.35 11.16
N PHE A 81 -13.47 2.55 11.11
CA PHE A 81 -12.01 2.75 11.04
C PHE A 81 -11.31 2.43 12.37
N PHE A 82 -11.97 2.62 13.49
CA PHE A 82 -11.35 2.53 14.82
C PHE A 82 -10.61 1.22 15.15
N PRO A 83 -11.04 0.03 14.71
CA PRO A 83 -10.23 -1.18 14.94
C PRO A 83 -8.85 -1.12 14.26
N LEU A 84 -8.78 -0.55 13.06
CA LEU A 84 -7.51 -0.35 12.37
C LEU A 84 -6.69 0.76 13.03
N ASP A 85 -7.29 1.88 13.42
CA ASP A 85 -6.63 2.96 14.16
C ASP A 85 -5.97 2.45 15.45
N GLU A 86 -6.68 1.66 16.23
CA GLU A 86 -6.15 1.08 17.48
C GLU A 86 -5.04 0.06 17.20
N TYR A 87 -5.20 -0.75 16.16
CA TYR A 87 -4.15 -1.66 15.73
C TYR A 87 -2.87 -0.91 15.31
N ILE A 88 -2.98 0.16 14.53
CA ILE A 88 -1.82 0.97 14.11
C ILE A 88 -1.11 1.57 15.33
N LYS A 89 -1.84 2.05 16.33
CA LYS A 89 -1.27 2.54 17.59
C LYS A 89 -0.46 1.45 18.31
N ASN A 90 -1.05 0.26 18.45
CA ASN A 90 -0.37 -0.86 19.09
C ASN A 90 0.87 -1.29 18.29
N ALA A 91 0.76 -1.35 16.96
CA ALA A 91 1.88 -1.66 16.07
C ALA A 91 2.99 -0.59 16.13
N SER A 92 2.65 0.67 16.35
CA SER A 92 3.66 1.72 16.52
C SER A 92 4.49 1.54 17.78
N VAL A 93 3.91 1.00 18.84
CA VAL A 93 4.64 0.70 20.09
C VAL A 93 5.61 -0.47 19.90
N THR A 94 5.13 -1.60 19.41
CA THR A 94 5.96 -2.78 19.15
C THR A 94 6.97 -2.55 18.02
N GLY A 95 6.58 -1.74 17.02
CA GLY A 95 7.41 -1.36 15.88
C GLY A 95 8.58 -0.45 16.25
N THR A 96 8.45 0.33 17.33
CA THR A 96 9.58 1.13 17.87
C THR A 96 10.68 0.22 18.38
N GLU A 97 10.32 -0.85 19.10
CA GLU A 97 11.31 -1.83 19.56
C GLU A 97 11.96 -2.57 18.38
N THR A 98 11.18 -2.91 17.36
CA THR A 98 11.69 -3.55 16.14
C THR A 98 12.64 -2.61 15.37
N ALA A 99 12.31 -1.34 15.22
CA ALA A 99 13.16 -0.35 14.56
C ALA A 99 14.51 -0.23 15.30
N LYS A 100 14.47 -0.13 16.62
CA LYS A 100 15.67 -0.05 17.45
C LYS A 100 16.52 -1.31 17.41
N SER A 101 15.90 -2.49 17.55
CA SER A 101 16.62 -3.76 17.71
C SER A 101 17.20 -4.27 16.41
N TYR A 102 16.47 -4.15 15.29
CA TYR A 102 16.87 -4.69 13.98
C TYR A 102 17.62 -3.70 13.11
N TYR A 103 17.31 -2.40 13.24
CA TYR A 103 17.79 -1.36 12.32
C TYR A 103 18.64 -0.29 13.01
N HIS A 104 18.68 -0.27 14.35
CA HIS A 104 19.31 0.81 15.13
C HIS A 104 18.77 2.20 14.75
N ALA A 105 17.51 2.26 14.35
CA ALA A 105 16.82 3.44 13.86
C ALA A 105 15.81 3.98 14.87
N ASN A 106 15.49 5.26 14.77
CA ASN A 106 14.40 5.90 15.46
C ASN A 106 13.04 5.56 14.82
N GLY A 107 11.96 6.05 15.45
CA GLY A 107 10.62 5.85 14.94
C GLY A 107 10.14 4.39 15.06
N TRP A 108 9.35 3.92 14.11
CA TRP A 108 8.80 2.57 14.14
C TRP A 108 8.68 1.95 12.74
N VAL A 109 8.77 0.62 12.68
CA VAL A 109 8.73 -0.19 11.46
C VAL A 109 7.75 -1.33 11.60
N LEU A 110 7.12 -1.72 10.50
CA LEU A 110 6.25 -2.88 10.40
C LEU A 110 6.57 -3.64 9.12
N HIS A 111 6.83 -4.94 9.26
CA HIS A 111 7.11 -5.82 8.13
C HIS A 111 5.85 -6.42 7.51
N HIS A 112 6.04 -7.19 6.46
CA HIS A 112 5.03 -7.77 5.58
C HIS A 112 3.85 -8.44 6.32
N ASN A 113 4.12 -9.21 7.36
CA ASN A 113 3.10 -9.92 8.13
C ASN A 113 3.04 -9.43 9.57
N SER A 114 1.84 -9.38 10.08
CA SER A 114 1.55 -9.09 11.47
C SER A 114 0.42 -9.99 12.00
N ASP A 115 0.07 -9.82 13.24
CA ASP A 115 -0.97 -10.59 13.93
C ASP A 115 -1.79 -9.72 14.89
N ILE A 116 -2.71 -10.34 15.63
CA ILE A 116 -3.56 -9.65 16.62
C ILE A 116 -2.78 -9.05 17.79
N TRP A 117 -1.52 -9.46 17.98
CA TRP A 117 -0.62 -8.96 19.01
C TRP A 117 0.26 -7.80 18.51
N ALA A 118 -0.03 -7.33 17.30
CA ALA A 118 0.73 -6.28 16.63
C ALA A 118 2.22 -6.63 16.49
N MET A 119 2.55 -7.84 16.08
CA MET A 119 3.91 -8.26 15.77
C MET A 119 4.44 -7.44 14.58
N THR A 120 5.65 -6.92 14.67
CA THR A 120 6.20 -6.00 13.68
C THR A 120 7.52 -6.46 13.06
N ASN A 121 8.18 -7.45 13.64
CA ASN A 121 9.44 -8.00 13.14
C ASN A 121 9.25 -8.79 11.82
N PRO A 122 10.31 -9.01 11.03
CA PRO A 122 10.26 -9.88 9.86
C PRO A 122 9.80 -11.29 10.22
N VAL A 123 8.94 -11.88 9.40
CA VAL A 123 8.45 -13.26 9.57
C VAL A 123 8.66 -14.06 8.30
N GLY A 124 8.75 -15.35 8.44
CA GLY A 124 8.84 -16.29 7.34
C GLY A 124 9.74 -17.46 7.71
N ASP A 125 9.15 -18.62 8.00
CA ASP A 125 9.82 -19.90 8.21
C ASP A 125 11.12 -19.80 9.04
N PHE A 126 11.03 -19.18 10.23
CA PHE A 126 12.17 -18.94 11.13
C PHE A 126 13.36 -18.21 10.48
N GLY A 127 13.07 -17.22 9.61
CA GLY A 127 14.06 -16.43 8.89
C GLY A 127 14.52 -17.03 7.55
N LYS A 128 13.87 -18.10 7.09
CA LYS A 128 14.12 -18.73 5.78
C LYS A 128 13.12 -18.30 4.72
N GLY A 129 12.15 -17.46 5.06
CA GLY A 129 11.18 -16.92 4.11
C GLY A 129 11.86 -16.09 3.03
N ASP A 130 11.32 -16.14 1.81
CA ASP A 130 11.89 -15.38 0.69
C ASP A 130 11.83 -13.87 0.99
N PRO A 131 12.96 -13.16 0.85
CA PRO A 131 13.01 -11.73 1.15
C PRO A 131 12.10 -10.88 0.25
N MET A 132 11.60 -11.38 -0.88
CA MET A 132 10.65 -10.65 -1.74
C MET A 132 9.38 -10.24 -1.00
N TRP A 133 9.02 -10.95 0.08
CA TRP A 133 7.89 -10.63 0.95
C TRP A 133 8.30 -10.55 2.43
N ALA A 134 9.09 -11.51 2.94
CA ALA A 134 9.34 -11.65 4.37
C ALA A 134 9.99 -10.41 5.02
N ASN A 135 10.89 -9.76 4.31
CA ASN A 135 11.68 -8.63 4.82
C ASN A 135 11.20 -7.26 4.31
N TRP A 136 10.06 -7.18 3.63
CA TRP A 136 9.51 -5.89 3.24
C TRP A 136 9.05 -5.11 4.49
N TYR A 137 9.52 -3.87 4.62
CA TYR A 137 9.46 -3.09 5.86
C TYR A 137 8.64 -1.79 5.74
N MET A 138 7.87 -1.59 4.68
CA MET A 138 7.10 -0.36 4.46
C MET A 138 5.68 -0.40 5.03
N GLY A 139 5.32 -1.42 5.81
CA GLY A 139 3.98 -1.56 6.38
C GLY A 139 3.59 -0.40 7.29
N ALA A 140 4.51 0.10 8.12
CA ALA A 140 4.31 1.26 8.98
C ALA A 140 3.96 2.52 8.18
N ASN A 141 4.73 2.77 7.13
CA ASN A 141 4.57 3.92 6.26
C ASN A 141 3.21 3.90 5.56
N TRP A 142 2.85 2.75 4.98
CA TRP A 142 1.57 2.63 4.27
C TRP A 142 0.37 2.72 5.21
N LEU A 143 0.43 2.10 6.37
CA LEU A 143 -0.65 2.20 7.36
C LEU A 143 -0.82 3.62 7.91
N SER A 144 0.26 4.38 8.05
CA SER A 144 0.19 5.80 8.44
C SER A 144 -0.64 6.65 7.49
N ARG A 145 -0.73 6.25 6.19
CA ARG A 145 -1.61 6.90 5.23
C ARG A 145 -3.08 6.81 5.64
N HIS A 146 -3.55 5.70 6.23
CA HIS A 146 -4.93 5.56 6.67
C HIS A 146 -5.30 6.57 7.77
N LEU A 147 -4.35 6.87 8.68
CA LEU A 147 -4.55 7.89 9.71
C LEU A 147 -4.70 9.29 9.08
N TRP A 148 -3.87 9.58 8.09
CA TRP A 148 -3.94 10.82 7.33
C TRP A 148 -5.23 10.92 6.51
N GLU A 149 -5.64 9.84 5.85
CA GLU A 149 -6.84 9.80 5.03
C GLU A 149 -8.10 10.00 5.85
N HIS A 150 -8.19 9.39 7.04
CA HIS A 150 -9.29 9.65 7.98
C HIS A 150 -9.39 11.14 8.33
N TYR A 151 -8.26 11.80 8.59
CA TYR A 151 -8.25 13.26 8.78
C TYR A 151 -8.76 14.01 7.54
N LEU A 152 -8.33 13.63 6.34
CA LEU A 152 -8.76 14.31 5.11
C LEU A 152 -10.29 14.26 4.90
N TYR A 153 -10.93 13.17 5.29
CA TYR A 153 -12.39 13.01 5.17
C TYR A 153 -13.15 13.70 6.31
N THR A 154 -12.61 13.70 7.51
CA THR A 154 -13.31 14.24 8.70
C THR A 154 -12.99 15.71 8.99
N GLY A 155 -11.80 16.18 8.62
CA GLY A 155 -11.29 17.50 9.00
C GLY A 155 -11.00 17.65 10.50
N ASP A 156 -11.01 16.54 11.27
CA ASP A 156 -10.83 16.56 12.72
C ASP A 156 -9.36 16.81 13.10
N LYS A 157 -9.05 18.05 13.48
CA LYS A 157 -7.70 18.44 13.90
C LYS A 157 -7.27 17.85 15.24
N GLU A 158 -8.20 17.57 16.14
CA GLU A 158 -7.87 16.93 17.41
C GLU A 158 -7.48 15.47 17.20
N TYR A 159 -8.18 14.79 16.28
CA TYR A 159 -7.75 13.48 15.81
C TYR A 159 -6.35 13.53 15.17
N LEU A 160 -6.13 14.45 14.22
CA LEU A 160 -4.83 14.60 13.55
C LEU A 160 -3.71 14.83 14.59
N LYS A 161 -3.92 15.69 15.59
CA LYS A 161 -2.97 15.95 16.66
C LYS A 161 -2.64 14.69 17.45
N LYS A 162 -3.64 13.84 17.69
CA LYS A 162 -3.49 12.57 18.43
C LYS A 162 -2.66 11.54 17.65
N VAL A 163 -2.83 11.46 16.33
CA VAL A 163 -2.16 10.46 15.48
C VAL A 163 -0.86 10.95 14.84
N TYR A 164 -0.63 12.26 14.84
CA TYR A 164 0.59 12.86 14.28
C TYR A 164 1.90 12.22 14.79
N PRO A 165 2.06 11.91 16.09
CA PRO A 165 3.28 11.24 16.57
C PRO A 165 3.52 9.87 15.93
N ILE A 166 2.47 9.15 15.56
CA ILE A 166 2.56 7.84 14.88
C ILE A 166 3.03 8.04 13.44
N ILE A 167 2.43 8.99 12.70
CA ILE A 167 2.83 9.35 11.34
C ILE A 167 4.28 9.83 11.33
N LYS A 168 4.63 10.73 12.25
CA LYS A 168 5.99 11.24 12.43
C LYS A 168 6.99 10.12 12.70
N GLY A 169 6.65 9.18 13.58
CA GLY A 169 7.52 8.06 13.90
C GLY A 169 7.83 7.16 12.70
N ALA A 170 6.86 6.91 11.81
CA ALA A 170 7.12 6.20 10.56
C ALA A 170 8.06 6.99 9.63
N ALA A 171 7.93 8.32 9.60
CA ALA A 171 8.83 9.19 8.84
C ALA A 171 10.25 9.25 9.45
N GLU A 172 10.38 9.25 10.78
CA GLU A 172 11.68 9.17 11.48
C GLU A 172 12.44 7.89 11.11
N PHE A 173 11.75 6.74 11.12
CA PHE A 173 12.36 5.48 10.66
C PHE A 173 12.84 5.59 9.21
N SER A 174 12.04 6.17 8.33
CA SER A 174 12.40 6.31 6.92
C SER A 174 13.60 7.21 6.71
N LEU A 175 13.70 8.32 7.46
CA LEU A 175 14.87 9.21 7.42
C LEU A 175 16.16 8.50 7.84
N ASP A 176 16.11 7.69 8.89
CA ASP A 176 17.27 6.94 9.37
C ASP A 176 17.65 5.78 8.45
N TRP A 177 16.68 5.22 7.72
CA TRP A 177 16.89 4.09 6.81
C TRP A 177 17.42 4.48 5.43
N LEU A 178 17.07 5.68 4.94
CA LEU A 178 17.49 6.16 3.63
C LEU A 178 19.00 6.38 3.56
N GLN A 179 19.58 5.97 2.46
CA GLN A 179 21.00 6.12 2.17
C GLN A 179 21.20 6.86 0.85
N LYS A 180 22.32 7.54 0.66
CA LYS A 180 22.65 8.17 -0.62
C LYS A 180 23.23 7.16 -1.60
N ASP A 181 22.69 7.15 -2.80
CA ASP A 181 23.32 6.45 -3.92
C ASP A 181 24.57 7.22 -4.44
N GLN A 182 25.23 6.65 -5.43
CA GLN A 182 26.42 7.26 -6.06
C GLN A 182 26.13 8.58 -6.79
N ASN A 183 24.86 8.88 -7.07
CA ASN A 183 24.42 10.11 -7.73
C ASN A 183 23.89 11.15 -6.73
N GLY A 184 23.86 10.81 -5.44
CA GLY A 184 23.41 11.68 -4.36
C GLY A 184 21.90 11.60 -4.06
N HIS A 185 21.14 10.74 -4.75
CA HIS A 185 19.75 10.51 -4.43
C HIS A 185 19.58 9.67 -3.16
N LEU A 186 18.56 9.95 -2.39
CA LEU A 186 18.13 9.11 -1.28
C LEU A 186 17.40 7.87 -1.80
N VAL A 187 17.84 6.70 -1.33
CA VAL A 187 17.34 5.38 -1.74
C VAL A 187 17.20 4.44 -0.55
N THR A 188 16.35 3.43 -0.67
CA THR A 188 16.30 2.29 0.25
C THR A 188 17.28 1.20 -0.22
N MET A 189 18.07 0.63 0.72
CA MET A 189 19.03 -0.42 0.44
C MET A 189 19.26 -1.28 1.68
N PRO A 190 18.85 -2.58 1.67
CA PRO A 190 18.16 -3.31 0.60
C PRO A 190 16.73 -2.84 0.37
N SER A 191 16.15 -3.22 -0.80
CA SER A 191 14.78 -2.92 -1.18
C SER A 191 14.17 -4.10 -1.94
N THR A 192 12.86 -4.29 -1.80
CA THR A 192 12.10 -5.30 -2.54
C THR A 192 10.83 -4.67 -3.13
N SER A 193 10.36 -5.18 -4.26
CA SER A 193 9.01 -4.89 -4.74
C SER A 193 8.14 -6.12 -4.50
N PRO A 194 7.33 -6.15 -3.44
CA PRO A 194 6.53 -7.34 -3.16
C PRO A 194 5.48 -7.57 -4.25
N GLU A 195 5.29 -8.78 -4.70
CA GLU A 195 6.11 -9.98 -4.43
C GLU A 195 6.69 -10.47 -5.74
N ASN A 196 7.37 -9.58 -6.49
CA ASN A 196 7.82 -9.84 -7.86
C ASN A 196 9.31 -10.20 -7.92
N ILE A 197 9.67 -10.92 -8.97
CA ILE A 197 11.00 -11.45 -9.24
C ILE A 197 11.51 -10.84 -10.54
N PHE A 198 12.77 -10.46 -10.58
CA PHE A 198 13.43 -9.97 -11.78
C PHE A 198 14.62 -10.85 -12.21
N TYR A 199 14.98 -10.75 -13.48
CA TYR A 199 16.18 -11.39 -14.00
C TYR A 199 17.36 -10.39 -14.04
N TYR A 200 18.54 -10.89 -13.69
CA TYR A 200 19.82 -10.16 -13.82
C TYR A 200 20.91 -11.10 -14.34
N ASP A 201 22.01 -10.54 -14.87
CA ASP A 201 23.15 -11.31 -15.39
C ASP A 201 22.74 -12.51 -16.26
N GLY A 202 21.84 -12.27 -17.20
CA GLY A 202 21.49 -13.23 -18.23
C GLY A 202 20.48 -14.32 -17.86
N LYS A 203 19.96 -14.42 -16.67
CA LYS A 203 18.83 -15.30 -16.24
C LYS A 203 18.89 -15.68 -14.76
N LYS A 204 19.74 -15.08 -13.97
CA LYS A 204 19.70 -15.26 -12.53
C LYS A 204 18.49 -14.52 -11.99
N LYS A 205 17.76 -15.14 -11.06
CA LYS A 205 16.62 -14.53 -10.40
C LYS A 205 17.05 -13.71 -9.21
N GLY A 206 16.46 -12.53 -9.05
CA GLY A 206 16.65 -11.64 -7.91
C GLY A 206 15.31 -11.13 -7.37
N THR A 207 15.27 -10.92 -6.05
CA THR A 207 14.10 -10.37 -5.34
C THR A 207 14.48 -9.15 -4.50
N VAL A 208 15.76 -8.97 -4.26
CA VAL A 208 16.33 -7.86 -3.48
C VAL A 208 17.19 -7.00 -4.36
N THR A 209 16.99 -5.70 -4.27
CA THR A 209 17.71 -4.69 -5.04
C THR A 209 17.85 -3.40 -4.22
N THR A 210 17.95 -2.28 -4.89
CA THR A 210 17.97 -0.92 -4.33
C THR A 210 16.74 -0.17 -4.84
N ALA A 211 16.15 0.67 -4.02
CA ALA A 211 15.15 1.67 -4.44
C ALA A 211 14.04 1.11 -5.33
N SER A 212 13.28 0.12 -4.85
CA SER A 212 12.04 -0.23 -5.56
C SER A 212 11.15 1.01 -5.66
N THR A 213 10.47 1.15 -6.78
CA THR A 213 9.56 2.28 -7.00
C THR A 213 8.44 2.33 -5.97
N MET A 214 8.04 1.17 -5.44
CA MET A 214 7.09 1.09 -4.34
C MET A 214 7.61 1.77 -3.07
N ASP A 215 8.83 1.44 -2.63
CA ASP A 215 9.43 2.04 -1.44
C ASP A 215 9.53 3.56 -1.59
N ILE A 216 10.06 4.02 -2.71
CA ILE A 216 10.20 5.46 -3.00
C ILE A 216 8.84 6.15 -3.00
N GLY A 217 7.82 5.53 -3.62
CA GLY A 217 6.46 6.07 -3.64
C GLY A 217 5.83 6.17 -2.25
N ILE A 218 5.96 5.13 -1.44
CA ILE A 218 5.43 5.10 -0.07
C ILE A 218 6.12 6.13 0.83
N ILE A 219 7.46 6.22 0.75
CA ILE A 219 8.23 7.17 1.56
C ILE A 219 7.90 8.61 1.17
N LYS A 220 7.83 8.90 -0.13
CA LYS A 220 7.48 10.24 -0.62
C LYS A 220 6.10 10.67 -0.15
N ASP A 221 5.09 9.80 -0.31
CA ASP A 221 3.73 10.05 0.16
C ASP A 221 3.69 10.30 1.69
N LEU A 222 4.41 9.49 2.47
CA LEU A 222 4.51 9.68 3.92
C LEU A 222 5.14 11.01 4.28
N PHE A 223 6.24 11.40 3.64
CA PHE A 223 6.92 12.65 3.91
C PHE A 223 6.06 13.87 3.58
N GLU A 224 5.39 13.87 2.41
CA GLU A 224 4.47 14.93 2.02
C GLU A 224 3.28 15.04 2.99
N ASN A 225 2.68 13.92 3.40
CA ASN A 225 1.57 13.88 4.34
C ASN A 225 2.01 14.33 5.75
N THR A 226 3.22 13.94 6.20
CA THR A 226 3.79 14.36 7.49
C THR A 226 4.06 15.86 7.50
N ALA A 227 4.61 16.40 6.42
CA ALA A 227 4.89 17.82 6.29
C ALA A 227 3.59 18.66 6.32
N GLU A 228 2.56 18.21 5.60
CA GLU A 228 1.27 18.91 5.58
C GLU A 228 0.55 18.80 6.93
N ALA A 229 0.58 17.65 7.61
CA ALA A 229 0.06 17.48 8.97
C ALA A 229 0.75 18.42 9.97
N SER A 230 2.08 18.48 9.94
CA SER A 230 2.89 19.42 10.75
C SER A 230 2.49 20.88 10.51
N LYS A 231 2.26 21.25 9.26
CA LYS A 231 1.84 22.61 8.86
C LYS A 231 0.44 22.94 9.38
N ILE A 232 -0.53 22.04 9.21
CA ILE A 232 -1.91 22.21 9.68
C ILE A 232 -1.98 22.37 11.20
N LEU A 233 -1.17 21.57 11.92
CA LEU A 233 -1.07 21.62 13.38
C LEU A 233 -0.17 22.76 13.88
N ASN A 234 0.59 23.38 13.00
CA ASN A 234 1.58 24.43 13.32
C ASN A 234 2.61 23.99 14.36
N ILE A 235 3.16 22.77 14.19
CA ILE A 235 4.19 22.18 15.08
C ILE A 235 5.36 21.65 14.25
N ASP A 236 6.48 21.31 14.90
CA ASP A 236 7.63 20.58 14.35
C ASP A 236 8.17 21.16 13.02
N SER A 237 8.35 22.49 12.94
CA SER A 237 8.81 23.16 11.73
C SER A 237 10.17 22.68 11.19
N GLU A 238 11.09 22.30 12.08
CA GLU A 238 12.41 21.77 11.70
C GLU A 238 12.28 20.35 11.11
N PHE A 239 11.46 19.51 11.74
CA PHE A 239 11.18 18.17 11.22
C PHE A 239 10.49 18.23 9.84
N ARG A 240 9.54 19.17 9.67
CA ARG A 240 8.89 19.43 8.38
C ARG A 240 9.91 19.81 7.30
N GLN A 241 10.90 20.65 7.63
CA GLN A 241 11.96 20.99 6.67
C GLN A 241 12.81 19.79 6.31
N SER A 242 13.11 18.91 7.28
CA SER A 242 13.89 17.69 7.07
C SER A 242 13.19 16.71 6.14
N VAL A 243 11.89 16.44 6.35
CA VAL A 243 11.13 15.51 5.48
C VAL A 243 10.89 16.10 4.09
N ASN A 244 10.67 17.40 3.96
CA ASN A 244 10.56 18.05 2.65
C ASN A 244 11.86 17.94 1.86
N LYS A 245 12.99 18.26 2.49
CA LYS A 245 14.30 18.11 1.86
C LYS A 245 14.55 16.66 1.43
N ALA A 246 14.26 15.70 2.30
CA ALA A 246 14.43 14.29 1.96
C ALA A 246 13.51 13.85 0.81
N ALA A 247 12.26 14.33 0.76
CA ALA A 247 11.32 14.05 -0.33
C ALA A 247 11.83 14.57 -1.69
N ASP A 248 12.51 15.73 -1.70
CA ASP A 248 13.11 16.32 -2.91
C ASP A 248 14.39 15.57 -3.35
N GLU A 249 15.11 14.95 -2.40
CA GLU A 249 16.34 14.19 -2.67
C GLU A 249 16.07 12.71 -3.01
N LEU A 250 14.83 12.20 -2.89
CA LEU A 250 14.50 10.83 -3.27
C LEU A 250 14.79 10.55 -4.75
N LEU A 251 15.18 9.30 -5.05
CA LEU A 251 15.33 8.85 -6.44
C LEU A 251 14.03 9.13 -7.22
N PRO A 252 14.08 9.87 -8.34
CA PRO A 252 12.88 10.14 -9.12
C PRO A 252 12.29 8.87 -9.75
N PHE A 253 10.98 8.87 -9.97
CA PHE A 253 10.33 7.81 -10.75
C PHE A 253 10.88 7.76 -12.16
N GLN A 254 11.12 6.55 -12.66
CA GLN A 254 11.79 6.32 -13.94
C GLN A 254 10.86 5.62 -14.93
N ILE A 255 11.03 5.93 -16.20
CA ILE A 255 10.32 5.32 -17.31
C ILE A 255 11.27 4.35 -18.03
N GLY A 256 10.83 3.12 -18.23
CA GLY A 256 11.61 2.06 -18.85
C GLY A 256 11.56 2.05 -20.37
N SER A 257 12.31 1.15 -20.97
CA SER A 257 12.47 1.01 -22.42
C SER A 257 11.18 0.69 -23.19
N LYS A 258 10.19 0.11 -22.50
CA LYS A 258 8.86 -0.20 -23.06
C LYS A 258 7.85 0.94 -22.85
N GLY A 259 8.29 2.07 -22.25
CA GLY A 259 7.43 3.19 -21.87
C GLY A 259 6.65 2.97 -20.57
N GLN A 260 6.93 1.90 -19.84
CA GLN A 260 6.32 1.57 -18.55
C GLN A 260 7.00 2.35 -17.39
N LEU A 261 6.30 2.52 -16.28
CA LEU A 261 6.92 2.92 -15.02
C LEU A 261 7.82 1.79 -14.53
N LEU A 262 9.10 2.07 -14.23
CA LEU A 262 10.00 1.04 -13.71
C LEU A 262 9.56 0.56 -12.33
N GLU A 263 9.60 -0.74 -12.11
CA GLU A 263 9.33 -1.35 -10.80
C GLU A 263 10.56 -1.31 -9.89
N TRP A 264 11.75 -1.42 -10.47
CA TRP A 264 13.04 -1.37 -9.78
C TRP A 264 13.90 -0.24 -10.31
N TYR A 265 15.00 0.05 -9.63
CA TYR A 265 15.92 1.14 -10.01
C TYR A 265 16.63 0.94 -11.36
N LYS A 266 16.50 -0.24 -11.95
CA LYS A 266 16.96 -0.57 -13.31
C LYS A 266 15.82 -1.22 -14.09
N ASP A 267 15.91 -1.13 -15.40
CA ASP A 267 14.98 -1.77 -16.34
C ASP A 267 15.29 -3.28 -16.44
N PHE A 268 14.97 -4.00 -15.37
CA PHE A 268 15.10 -5.44 -15.31
C PHE A 268 13.95 -6.13 -16.05
N GLU A 269 14.23 -7.31 -16.61
CA GLU A 269 13.18 -8.19 -17.12
C GLU A 269 12.46 -8.87 -15.96
N GLU A 270 11.15 -8.86 -15.99
CA GLU A 270 10.30 -9.50 -14.98
C GLU A 270 10.20 -11.00 -15.23
N GLU A 271 10.17 -11.83 -14.18
CA GLU A 271 9.88 -13.27 -14.31
C GLU A 271 8.44 -13.50 -14.74
N ASP A 272 7.50 -12.75 -14.19
CA ASP A 272 6.08 -12.80 -14.52
C ASP A 272 5.58 -11.40 -14.94
N PRO A 273 5.50 -11.12 -16.25
CA PRO A 273 4.98 -9.85 -16.76
C PRO A 273 3.51 -9.59 -16.39
N HIS A 274 2.76 -10.63 -16.04
CA HIS A 274 1.35 -10.56 -15.63
C HIS A 274 1.17 -10.72 -14.12
N HIS A 275 2.23 -10.45 -13.35
CA HIS A 275 2.21 -10.61 -11.91
C HIS A 275 1.04 -9.88 -11.27
N ARG A 276 0.39 -10.54 -10.29
CA ARG A 276 -0.80 -10.02 -9.60
C ARG A 276 -0.57 -8.73 -8.80
N HIS A 277 0.66 -8.49 -8.33
CA HIS A 277 1.04 -7.24 -7.68
C HIS A 277 1.42 -6.16 -8.69
N THR A 278 0.95 -4.96 -8.45
CA THR A 278 1.29 -3.74 -9.17
C THR A 278 1.94 -2.72 -8.21
N SER A 279 2.85 -3.21 -7.38
CA SER A 279 3.41 -2.50 -6.22
C SER A 279 4.00 -1.14 -6.58
N HIS A 280 4.68 -1.03 -7.72
CA HIS A 280 5.25 0.22 -8.23
C HIS A 280 4.21 1.27 -8.65
N LEU A 281 2.95 0.88 -8.80
CA LEU A 281 1.83 1.81 -9.06
C LEU A 281 1.20 2.38 -7.78
N TYR A 282 1.76 2.11 -6.60
CA TYR A 282 1.35 2.78 -5.35
C TYR A 282 1.27 4.30 -5.50
N ALA A 283 2.21 4.88 -6.22
CA ALA A 283 2.30 6.32 -6.46
C ALA A 283 1.09 6.88 -7.25
N LEU A 284 0.40 6.04 -8.04
CA LEU A 284 -0.85 6.37 -8.73
C LEU A 284 -2.06 6.17 -7.81
N HIS A 285 -2.14 5.01 -7.13
CA HIS A 285 -3.17 4.67 -6.15
C HIS A 285 -2.63 3.66 -5.12
N PRO A 286 -2.77 3.92 -3.81
CA PRO A 286 -3.61 4.92 -3.13
C PRO A 286 -2.99 6.33 -3.05
N ALA A 287 -1.68 6.50 -3.25
CA ALA A 287 -1.10 7.85 -3.29
C ALA A 287 -1.62 8.66 -4.48
N ASN A 288 -1.29 9.94 -4.52
CA ASN A 288 -1.64 10.86 -5.59
C ASN A 288 -0.39 11.61 -6.09
N LEU A 289 0.73 10.88 -6.17
CA LEU A 289 2.01 11.38 -6.65
C LEU A 289 2.09 11.36 -8.18
N ILE A 290 1.37 10.40 -8.79
CA ILE A 290 1.21 10.30 -10.25
C ILE A 290 -0.24 10.63 -10.59
N SER A 291 -0.41 11.54 -11.55
CA SER A 291 -1.72 12.02 -11.98
C SER A 291 -1.68 12.50 -13.43
N PRO A 292 -2.70 12.19 -14.27
CA PRO A 292 -2.78 12.74 -15.63
C PRO A 292 -2.74 14.26 -15.68
N LEU A 293 -3.21 14.94 -14.63
CA LEU A 293 -3.29 16.40 -14.56
C LEU A 293 -2.01 17.08 -14.09
N LYS A 294 -1.20 16.40 -13.26
CA LYS A 294 0.01 17.00 -12.63
C LYS A 294 1.30 16.42 -13.19
N THR A 295 1.31 15.12 -13.55
CA THR A 295 2.49 14.37 -14.01
C THR A 295 2.11 13.53 -15.23
N PRO A 296 1.71 14.14 -16.37
CA PRO A 296 1.14 13.43 -17.52
C PRO A 296 2.07 12.35 -18.10
N GLU A 297 3.38 12.56 -18.12
CA GLU A 297 4.35 11.58 -18.61
C GLU A 297 4.40 10.34 -17.72
N LEU A 298 4.46 10.52 -16.40
CA LEU A 298 4.41 9.41 -15.44
C LEU A 298 3.06 8.70 -15.45
N ALA A 299 1.97 9.44 -15.66
CA ALA A 299 0.64 8.85 -15.82
C ALA A 299 0.53 8.00 -17.09
N ALA A 300 1.13 8.43 -18.20
CA ALA A 300 1.23 7.62 -19.41
C ALA A 300 2.07 6.36 -19.18
N ALA A 301 3.17 6.46 -18.46
CA ALA A 301 3.99 5.31 -18.10
C ALA A 301 3.26 4.33 -17.15
N ALA A 302 2.50 4.83 -16.19
CA ALA A 302 1.65 4.01 -15.32
C ALA A 302 0.54 3.31 -16.11
N LYS A 303 -0.09 4.00 -17.07
CA LYS A 303 -1.04 3.40 -18.00
C LYS A 303 -0.39 2.26 -18.81
N LYS A 304 0.82 2.52 -19.34
CA LYS A 304 1.57 1.51 -20.09
C LYS A 304 1.90 0.30 -19.21
N THR A 305 2.22 0.49 -17.95
CA THR A 305 2.40 -0.61 -16.99
C THR A 305 1.15 -1.46 -16.85
N LEU A 306 -0.03 -0.84 -16.67
CA LEU A 306 -1.30 -1.58 -16.57
C LEU A 306 -1.63 -2.36 -17.84
N GLU A 307 -1.38 -1.77 -19.02
CA GLU A 307 -1.55 -2.45 -20.30
C GLU A 307 -0.65 -3.70 -20.42
N LEU A 308 0.59 -3.62 -19.96
CA LEU A 308 1.54 -4.74 -19.95
C LEU A 308 1.17 -5.81 -18.91
N ARG A 309 0.68 -5.42 -17.74
CA ARG A 309 0.17 -6.34 -16.70
C ARG A 309 -1.09 -7.09 -17.16
N GLY A 310 -1.88 -6.49 -18.02
CA GLY A 310 -3.16 -7.03 -18.49
C GLY A 310 -4.28 -6.92 -17.45
N ASP A 311 -5.45 -7.35 -17.86
CA ASP A 311 -6.70 -7.22 -17.09
C ASP A 311 -6.98 -8.41 -16.15
N ASP A 312 -6.26 -9.53 -16.31
CA ASP A 312 -6.44 -10.70 -15.46
C ASP A 312 -5.77 -10.54 -14.08
N GLY A 313 -6.26 -11.30 -13.11
CA GLY A 313 -5.67 -11.33 -11.78
C GLY A 313 -6.61 -11.87 -10.70
N THR A 314 -6.10 -11.93 -9.48
CA THR A 314 -6.92 -12.25 -8.30
C THR A 314 -7.87 -11.08 -7.99
N GLY A 315 -8.95 -11.35 -7.24
CA GLY A 315 -9.98 -10.35 -6.96
C GLY A 315 -9.45 -9.04 -6.37
N TRP A 316 -8.52 -9.09 -5.41
CA TRP A 316 -7.91 -7.89 -4.85
C TRP A 316 -7.03 -7.14 -5.87
N SER A 317 -6.32 -7.86 -6.75
CA SER A 317 -5.52 -7.27 -7.81
C SER A 317 -6.39 -6.53 -8.84
N LEU A 318 -7.50 -7.14 -9.25
CA LEU A 318 -8.49 -6.50 -10.12
C LEU A 318 -9.10 -5.26 -9.47
N ALA A 319 -9.48 -5.33 -8.19
CA ALA A 319 -9.99 -4.18 -7.45
C ALA A 319 -8.99 -3.03 -7.39
N TRP A 320 -7.68 -3.34 -7.27
CA TRP A 320 -6.63 -2.31 -7.32
C TRP A 320 -6.53 -1.69 -8.71
N LYS A 321 -6.54 -2.52 -9.77
CA LYS A 321 -6.53 -2.04 -11.17
C LYS A 321 -7.74 -1.17 -11.51
N VAL A 322 -8.94 -1.50 -11.00
CA VAL A 322 -10.14 -0.65 -11.13
C VAL A 322 -9.87 0.78 -10.61
N ASN A 323 -9.31 0.89 -9.41
CA ASN A 323 -8.96 2.18 -8.83
C ASN A 323 -7.89 2.92 -9.65
N MET A 324 -6.88 2.20 -10.15
CA MET A 324 -5.82 2.78 -10.97
C MET A 324 -6.34 3.32 -12.30
N TRP A 325 -7.19 2.57 -13.00
CA TRP A 325 -7.82 3.03 -14.24
C TRP A 325 -8.72 4.24 -14.01
N ALA A 326 -9.47 4.26 -12.90
CA ALA A 326 -10.25 5.44 -12.52
C ALA A 326 -9.36 6.66 -12.25
N ARG A 327 -8.22 6.49 -11.58
CA ARG A 327 -7.22 7.56 -11.36
C ARG A 327 -6.58 8.06 -12.65
N LEU A 328 -6.45 7.21 -13.66
CA LEU A 328 -6.01 7.57 -15.01
C LEU A 328 -7.10 8.22 -15.84
N LEU A 329 -8.28 8.47 -15.28
CA LEU A 329 -9.46 9.04 -15.92
C LEU A 329 -10.04 8.14 -17.04
N ASP A 330 -9.74 6.84 -17.01
CA ASP A 330 -10.29 5.84 -17.91
C ASP A 330 -11.41 5.04 -17.18
N GLY A 331 -12.54 5.70 -17.00
CA GLY A 331 -13.70 5.14 -16.32
C GLY A 331 -14.32 3.96 -17.09
N ASN A 332 -14.22 3.95 -18.40
CA ASN A 332 -14.73 2.84 -19.21
C ASN A 332 -13.92 1.57 -18.98
N HIS A 333 -12.59 1.68 -18.90
CA HIS A 333 -11.74 0.52 -18.60
C HIS A 333 -11.95 0.04 -17.15
N ALA A 334 -12.04 0.98 -16.20
CA ALA A 334 -12.36 0.63 -14.81
C ALA A 334 -13.70 -0.13 -14.71
N TYR A 335 -14.71 0.31 -15.43
CA TYR A 335 -16.02 -0.35 -15.42
C TYR A 335 -15.99 -1.74 -16.11
N LYS A 336 -15.25 -1.88 -17.21
CA LYS A 336 -14.99 -3.18 -17.85
C LYS A 336 -14.44 -4.21 -16.87
N LEU A 337 -13.53 -3.81 -15.97
CA LEU A 337 -12.95 -4.73 -14.98
C LEU A 337 -13.94 -5.11 -13.86
N ILE A 338 -15.01 -4.35 -13.65
CA ILE A 338 -16.09 -4.70 -12.72
C ILE A 338 -17.01 -5.76 -13.33
N GLN A 339 -17.23 -5.70 -14.63
CA GLN A 339 -18.04 -6.66 -15.42
C GLN A 339 -17.34 -8.00 -15.60
#